data_bba076f18e1c07f9108ed15de0e1de0c
#
_entry.id   bba076f18e1c07f9108ed15de0e1de0c
#
_cell.length_a   1.000
_cell.length_b   1.000
_cell.length_c   1.000
_cell.angle_alpha   90.00
_cell.angle_beta   90.00
_cell.angle_gamma   90.00
#
_symmetry.space_group_name_H-M   'P 1'
#
loop_
_entity.id
_entity.type
_entity.pdbx_description
1 polymer ?
#
loop_
_entity_poly.entity_id
_entity_poly.type
_entity_poly.pdbx_seq_one_letter_code
_entity_poly.pdbx_strand_id
1 'polypeptide(L)'
;VYRFKLGSFPEILPYFREHFDEIRQKFRNEQAYLSWFVDAHGTLSYWNEDWCKSYKYHCLQKIPLAYFKPPVKPKGAKIIIFHGEINPPDAVNGGGGKWYRYVLPSDWIKEAWH
;
A
#
# COMPACT_ATOMS: atom_id res chain seq x y z
N VAL A 1 -1.66 -3.02 -4.57
CA VAL A 1 -2.73 -2.74 -5.56
C VAL A 1 -2.53 -3.64 -6.76
N TYR A 2 -3.56 -4.43 -7.10
CA TYR A 2 -3.52 -5.37 -8.24
C TYR A 2 -4.47 -4.90 -9.33
N ARG A 3 -4.10 -5.20 -10.57
CA ARG A 3 -4.97 -5.10 -11.74
C ARG A 3 -4.76 -6.34 -12.59
N PHE A 4 -5.78 -7.10 -12.82
CA PHE A 4 -5.76 -8.26 -13.70
C PHE A 4 -7.12 -8.41 -14.41
N LYS A 5 -7.10 -9.11 -15.55
CA LYS A 5 -8.32 -9.44 -16.26
C LYS A 5 -9.05 -10.54 -15.49
N LEU A 6 -10.35 -10.39 -15.32
CA LEU A 6 -11.17 -11.41 -14.66
C LEU A 6 -11.03 -12.77 -15.39
N GLY A 7 -10.83 -13.82 -14.64
CA GLY A 7 -10.64 -15.17 -15.18
C GLY A 7 -9.23 -15.49 -15.73
N SER A 8 -8.24 -14.59 -15.55
CA SER A 8 -6.87 -14.83 -16.06
C SER A 8 -6.14 -15.96 -15.36
N PHE A 9 -6.48 -16.25 -14.11
CA PHE A 9 -5.81 -17.25 -13.28
C PHE A 9 -6.85 -18.08 -12.51
N PRO A 10 -7.66 -18.92 -13.20
CA PRO A 10 -8.69 -19.73 -12.53
C PRO A 10 -8.07 -20.76 -11.57
N GLU A 11 -6.82 -21.14 -11.77
CA GLU A 11 -6.11 -22.14 -10.98
C GLU A 11 -5.59 -21.62 -9.64
N ILE A 12 -5.55 -20.31 -9.43
CA ILE A 12 -4.88 -19.71 -8.26
C ILE A 12 -5.50 -20.15 -6.93
N LEU A 13 -6.83 -20.25 -6.86
CA LEU A 13 -7.53 -20.71 -5.67
C LEU A 13 -7.47 -22.24 -5.49
N PRO A 14 -7.71 -23.06 -6.52
CA PRO A 14 -7.49 -24.50 -6.42
C PRO A 14 -6.07 -24.83 -5.96
N TYR A 15 -5.07 -24.24 -6.58
CA TYR A 15 -3.66 -24.43 -6.21
C TYR A 15 -3.38 -24.02 -4.77
N PHE A 16 -3.89 -22.88 -4.33
CA PHE A 16 -3.76 -22.41 -2.94
C PHE A 16 -4.35 -23.43 -1.94
N ARG A 17 -5.52 -23.97 -2.24
CA ARG A 17 -6.20 -24.94 -1.35
C ARG A 17 -5.46 -26.27 -1.27
N GLU A 18 -4.95 -26.74 -2.39
CA GLU A 18 -4.21 -28.02 -2.47
C GLU A 18 -2.85 -27.93 -1.75
N HIS A 19 -2.17 -26.78 -1.84
CA HIS A 19 -0.82 -26.58 -1.29
C HIS A 19 -0.80 -25.63 -0.10
N PHE A 20 -1.89 -25.54 0.66
CA PHE A 20 -2.08 -24.52 1.70
C PHE A 20 -0.93 -24.48 2.73
N ASP A 21 -0.53 -25.63 3.26
CA ASP A 21 0.50 -25.70 4.31
C ASP A 21 1.89 -25.31 3.78
N GLU A 22 2.22 -25.71 2.57
CA GLU A 22 3.48 -25.36 1.90
C GLU A 22 3.53 -23.85 1.62
N ILE A 23 2.44 -23.30 1.08
CA ILE A 23 2.33 -21.86 0.75
C ILE A 23 2.44 -21.01 2.01
N ARG A 24 1.77 -21.41 3.09
CA ARG A 24 1.80 -20.72 4.36
C ARG A 24 3.20 -20.71 5.00
N GLN A 25 3.98 -21.77 4.83
CA GLN A 25 5.36 -21.84 5.29
C GLN A 25 6.32 -21.02 4.41
N LYS A 26 6.09 -21.03 3.10
CA LYS A 26 6.97 -20.41 2.10
C LYS A 26 6.76 -18.90 1.99
N PHE A 27 5.53 -18.42 2.09
CA PHE A 27 5.20 -17.03 1.86
C PHE A 27 4.72 -16.32 3.13
N ARG A 28 5.28 -15.12 3.38
CA ARG A 28 4.95 -14.33 4.56
C ARG A 28 3.52 -13.78 4.53
N ASN A 29 2.98 -13.52 3.35
CA ASN A 29 1.66 -12.94 3.16
C ASN A 29 1.09 -13.33 1.79
N GLU A 30 -0.20 -13.06 1.61
CA GLU A 30 -0.92 -13.34 0.36
C GLU A 30 -0.34 -12.62 -0.86
N GLN A 31 0.22 -11.43 -0.68
CA GLN A 31 0.79 -10.66 -1.79
C GLN A 31 2.02 -11.35 -2.37
N ALA A 32 2.86 -11.93 -1.51
CA ALA A 32 4.04 -12.67 -1.94
C ALA A 32 3.65 -13.93 -2.71
N TYR A 33 2.64 -14.66 -2.24
CA TYR A 33 2.10 -15.81 -2.94
C TYR A 33 1.51 -15.43 -4.30
N LEU A 34 0.64 -14.42 -4.35
CA LEU A 34 0.00 -13.97 -5.58
C LEU A 34 1.03 -13.52 -6.62
N SER A 35 2.02 -12.74 -6.20
CA SER A 35 3.09 -12.29 -7.09
C SER A 35 3.90 -13.47 -7.65
N TRP A 36 4.27 -14.41 -6.79
CA TRP A 36 4.96 -15.63 -7.20
C TRP A 36 4.14 -16.46 -8.19
N PHE A 37 2.85 -16.66 -7.89
CA PHE A 37 1.98 -17.47 -8.74
C PHE A 37 1.81 -16.83 -10.12
N VAL A 38 1.54 -15.52 -10.17
CA VAL A 38 1.37 -14.79 -11.43
C VAL A 38 2.66 -14.74 -12.25
N ASP A 39 3.82 -14.58 -11.60
CA ASP A 39 5.12 -14.60 -12.26
C ASP A 39 5.44 -15.97 -12.87
N ALA A 40 5.07 -17.05 -12.18
CA ALA A 40 5.30 -18.43 -12.64
C ALA A 40 4.35 -18.87 -13.78
N HIS A 41 3.13 -18.32 -13.84
CA HIS A 41 2.07 -18.78 -14.76
C HIS A 41 1.65 -17.73 -15.79
N GLY A 42 2.27 -16.57 -15.80
CA GLY A 42 1.89 -15.49 -16.70
C GLY A 42 2.92 -14.39 -16.79
N THR A 43 2.45 -13.18 -17.04
CA THR A 43 3.32 -12.00 -17.10
C THR A 43 3.00 -11.07 -15.93
N LEU A 44 3.91 -10.96 -14.99
CA LEU A 44 3.85 -9.99 -13.91
C LEU A 44 4.47 -8.67 -14.37
N SER A 45 3.68 -7.61 -14.27
CA SER A 45 4.15 -6.24 -14.52
C SER A 45 3.94 -5.39 -13.28
N TYR A 46 4.91 -4.58 -12.94
CA TYR A 46 4.80 -3.64 -11.83
C TYR A 46 4.35 -2.26 -12.32
N TRP A 47 3.58 -1.58 -11.48
CA TRP A 47 3.27 -0.17 -11.70
C TRP A 47 4.55 0.66 -11.67
N ASN A 48 4.56 1.74 -12.44
CA ASN A 48 5.66 2.70 -12.36
C ASN A 48 5.78 3.20 -10.91
N GLU A 49 7.00 3.17 -10.36
CA GLU A 49 7.28 3.54 -8.98
C GLU A 49 6.89 4.99 -8.67
N ASP A 50 6.93 5.88 -9.66
CA ASP A 50 6.51 7.26 -9.49
C ASP A 50 5.00 7.42 -9.32
N TRP A 51 4.22 6.45 -9.78
CA TRP A 51 2.77 6.47 -9.64
C TRP A 51 2.30 5.95 -8.29
N CYS A 52 3.01 4.96 -7.73
CA CYS A 52 2.65 4.30 -6.49
C CYS A 52 3.58 4.75 -5.36
N LYS A 53 3.10 5.62 -4.48
CA LYS A 53 3.89 6.14 -3.36
C LYS A 53 3.29 5.72 -2.03
N SER A 54 4.15 5.38 -1.09
CA SER A 54 3.74 5.10 0.29
C SER A 54 3.52 6.41 1.03
N TYR A 55 2.36 6.55 1.69
CA TYR A 55 2.08 7.70 2.54
C TYR A 55 3.16 7.89 3.59
N LYS A 56 3.51 6.83 4.30
CA LYS A 56 4.49 6.84 5.37
C LYS A 56 5.90 7.26 4.93
N TYR A 57 6.35 6.81 3.76
CA TYR A 57 7.74 7.04 3.35
C TYR A 57 7.92 8.23 2.41
N HIS A 58 6.89 8.64 1.70
CA HIS A 58 7.01 9.64 0.64
C HIS A 58 6.20 10.91 0.89
N CYS A 59 5.19 10.86 1.78
CA CYS A 59 4.34 12.02 2.05
C CYS A 59 4.69 12.69 3.39
N LEU A 60 5.14 11.90 4.38
CA LEU A 60 5.41 12.41 5.71
C LEU A 60 6.74 13.18 5.78
N GLN A 61 6.73 14.24 6.55
CA GLN A 61 7.95 14.95 6.92
C GLN A 61 8.70 14.18 8.02
N LYS A 62 10.03 14.31 8.04
CA LYS A 62 10.83 13.77 9.14
C LYS A 62 10.66 14.63 10.40
N ILE A 63 10.75 14.02 11.56
CA ILE A 63 10.77 14.73 12.84
C ILE A 63 12.08 15.56 12.92
N PRO A 64 12.02 16.79 13.41
CA PRO A 64 10.87 17.49 14.03
C PRO A 64 9.94 18.21 13.04
N LEU A 65 10.23 18.21 11.75
CA LEU A 65 9.50 18.98 10.74
C LEU A 65 8.02 18.54 10.61
N ALA A 66 7.72 17.29 10.92
CA ALA A 66 6.37 16.75 10.91
C ALA A 66 5.38 17.46 11.85
N TYR A 67 5.89 18.15 12.89
CA TYR A 67 5.05 18.94 13.80
C TYR A 67 4.66 20.31 13.24
N PHE A 68 5.36 20.78 12.22
CA PHE A 68 5.20 22.14 11.69
C PHE A 68 4.75 22.16 10.22
N LYS A 69 4.92 21.06 9.51
CA LYS A 69 4.57 20.98 8.09
C LYS A 69 3.66 19.78 7.82
N PRO A 70 2.51 20.01 7.15
CA PRO A 70 1.63 18.92 6.78
C PRO A 70 2.31 17.96 5.79
N PRO A 71 1.79 16.75 5.67
CA PRO A 71 2.21 15.81 4.63
C PRO A 71 2.04 16.39 3.23
N VAL A 72 3.00 16.12 2.37
CA VAL A 72 3.03 16.64 1.00
C VAL A 72 2.73 15.54 0.00
N LYS A 73 1.85 15.80 -0.95
CA LYS A 73 1.59 14.89 -2.07
C LYS A 73 2.80 14.84 -2.99
N PRO A 74 3.43 13.66 -3.19
CA PRO A 74 4.55 13.54 -4.13
C PRO A 74 4.12 13.88 -5.55
N LYS A 75 4.97 14.63 -6.26
CA LYS A 75 4.71 15.01 -7.65
C LYS A 75 4.62 13.74 -8.53
N GLY A 76 3.59 13.66 -9.35
CA GLY A 76 3.37 12.51 -10.24
C GLY A 76 2.68 11.31 -9.59
N ALA A 77 2.51 11.28 -8.27
CA ALA A 77 1.82 10.20 -7.60
C ALA A 77 0.35 10.12 -8.02
N LYS A 78 -0.07 8.93 -8.44
CA LYS A 78 -1.45 8.59 -8.83
C LYS A 78 -2.15 7.73 -7.79
N ILE A 79 -1.37 6.92 -7.07
CA ILE A 79 -1.86 6.00 -6.03
C ILE A 79 -1.03 6.25 -4.77
N ILE A 80 -1.70 6.55 -3.67
CA ILE A 80 -1.09 6.64 -2.35
C ILE A 80 -1.49 5.43 -1.53
N ILE A 81 -0.49 4.68 -1.08
CA ILE A 81 -0.68 3.45 -0.33
C ILE A 81 -0.51 3.74 1.15
N PHE A 82 -1.59 3.53 1.90
CA PHE A 82 -1.56 3.56 3.36
C PHE A 82 -1.25 2.16 3.88
N HIS A 83 -0.24 2.06 4.72
CA HIS A 83 0.10 0.83 5.40
C HIS A 83 0.67 1.14 6.80
N GLY A 84 0.24 0.38 7.78
CA GLY A 84 0.61 0.58 9.17
C GLY A 84 -0.41 1.41 9.95
N GLU A 85 0.06 2.17 10.94
CA GLU A 85 -0.81 2.80 11.94
C GLU A 85 -1.53 4.08 11.48
N ILE A 86 -1.10 4.73 10.41
CA ILE A 86 -1.76 5.95 9.90
C ILE A 86 -2.67 5.53 8.75
N ASN A 87 -3.97 5.64 8.98
CA ASN A 87 -5.01 5.38 7.99
C ASN A 87 -5.49 6.70 7.35
N PRO A 88 -6.24 6.66 6.23
CA PRO A 88 -6.76 7.86 5.61
C PRO A 88 -7.54 8.80 6.55
N PRO A 89 -8.44 8.31 7.43
CA PRO A 89 -9.11 9.18 8.41
C PRO A 89 -8.14 9.91 9.36
N ASP A 90 -7.08 9.22 9.82
CA ASP A 90 -6.07 9.83 10.68
C ASP A 90 -5.29 10.92 9.94
N ALA A 91 -5.01 10.69 8.67
CA ALA A 91 -4.32 11.67 7.83
C ALA A 91 -5.18 12.89 7.48
N VAL A 92 -6.51 12.73 7.41
CA VAL A 92 -7.46 13.83 7.21
C VAL A 92 -7.56 14.70 8.46
N ASN A 93 -7.71 14.07 9.62
CA ASN A 93 -7.99 14.78 10.88
C ASN A 93 -6.72 15.25 11.60
N GLY A 94 -5.58 14.69 11.23
CA GLY A 94 -4.34 14.85 11.96
C GLY A 94 -4.29 13.97 13.22
N GLY A 95 -3.11 13.80 13.75
CA GLY A 95 -2.90 13.00 14.93
C GLY A 95 -1.88 11.87 14.71
N GLY A 96 -1.99 10.83 15.50
CA GLY A 96 -1.12 9.66 15.48
C GLY A 96 -0.98 9.11 16.89
N GLY A 97 -1.04 7.78 17.07
CA GLY A 97 -1.05 7.14 18.39
C GLY A 97 0.22 7.31 19.20
N LYS A 98 1.34 7.65 18.52
CA LYS A 98 2.66 7.82 19.16
C LYS A 98 3.26 9.16 18.75
N TRP A 99 3.97 9.82 19.69
CA TRP A 99 4.59 11.12 19.42
C TRP A 99 5.47 11.17 18.17
N TYR A 100 6.17 10.09 17.86
CA TYR A 100 7.03 9.99 16.66
C TYR A 100 6.26 9.62 15.37
N ARG A 101 4.95 9.51 15.43
CA ARG A 101 4.05 9.24 14.29
C ARG A 101 2.97 10.30 14.16
N TYR A 102 3.19 11.45 14.77
CA TYR A 102 2.28 12.58 14.64
C TYR A 102 2.25 13.09 13.20
N VAL A 103 1.06 13.38 12.72
CA VAL A 103 0.84 14.00 11.40
C VAL A 103 -0.12 15.17 11.54
N LEU A 104 0.17 16.24 10.82
CA LEU A 104 -0.78 17.34 10.66
C LEU A 104 -1.88 16.96 9.67
N PRO A 105 -3.08 17.56 9.77
CA PRO A 105 -4.16 17.38 8.81
C PRO A 105 -3.70 17.62 7.37
N SER A 106 -4.25 16.86 6.43
CA SER A 106 -3.88 16.92 5.02
C SER A 106 -5.10 17.18 4.14
N ASP A 107 -5.27 18.41 3.68
CA ASP A 107 -6.42 18.82 2.87
C ASP A 107 -6.52 18.01 1.56
N TRP A 108 -5.40 17.76 0.89
CA TRP A 108 -5.40 16.98 -0.34
C TRP A 108 -5.86 15.54 -0.17
N ILE A 109 -5.74 14.96 1.05
CA ILE A 109 -6.29 13.64 1.36
C ILE A 109 -7.79 13.76 1.60
N LYS A 110 -8.22 14.79 2.32
CA LYS A 110 -9.63 15.07 2.55
C LYS A 110 -10.41 15.25 1.24
N GLU A 111 -9.81 15.90 0.25
CA GLU A 111 -10.40 16.07 -1.08
C GLU A 111 -10.52 14.74 -1.85
N ALA A 112 -9.60 13.80 -1.63
CA ALA A 112 -9.54 12.52 -2.34
C ALA A 112 -10.26 11.37 -1.61
N TRP A 113 -10.53 11.52 -0.32
CA TRP A 113 -11.12 10.50 0.54
C TRP A 113 -12.51 10.92 1.02
N HIS A 114 -13.54 10.29 0.46
CA HIS A 114 -14.94 10.46 0.83
C HIS A 114 -15.68 9.12 0.93
#